data_0693ddd1ffa5e884b78df535d11a7b07
#
_entry.id   0693ddd1ffa5e884b78df535d11a7b07
#
_cell.length_a   1.000
_cell.length_b   1.000
_cell.length_c   1.000
_cell.angle_alpha   90.00
_cell.angle_beta   90.00
_cell.angle_gamma   90.00
#
_symmetry.space_group_name_H-M   'P 1'
#
loop_
_entity.id
_entity.type
_entity.pdbx_description
1 polymer ?
#
loop_
_entity_poly.entity_id
_entity_poly.type
_entity_poly.pdbx_seq_one_letter_code
_entity_poly.pdbx_strand_id
1 'polypeptide(L)'
;MFSIIIIAFLLTQVASLNQLSFSGGGSFGAVEIGIAKYIAEKEPTKIYDLYTGISAGALNSGFLSYYKDLNTGIRFAEKLYGDMRNRMVFELLPTTGVSVLNTTPLKKTLSAIINTMPNEPVVKTLIGATNLYSGNLDVYTFNDNNNTNKVLLLLSSSAIPGIFPPIAYNGYLYADGGTLSNELLQVEHGGYLNITYITPYEGTKYDNSPITSLKDMLIRTFEVVSGSFNNPLTTMNQDCLNPIGEINKYFVKPEYLSGYSSMNFDYGSELIEIGYKYASKNTYKVC
;
A
#
# COMPACT_ATOMS: atom_id res chain seq x y z
N MET A 1 -0.79 37.74 53.99
CA MET A 1 -1.48 36.50 53.58
C MET A 1 -1.38 36.45 52.08
N PHE A 2 -0.37 35.79 51.53
CA PHE A 2 -0.10 35.71 50.11
C PHE A 2 -0.75 34.40 49.58
N SER A 3 -1.79 34.53 48.75
CA SER A 3 -2.40 33.39 48.07
C SER A 3 -1.53 32.99 46.89
N ILE A 4 -0.92 31.81 46.96
CA ILE A 4 -0.18 31.20 45.84
C ILE A 4 -1.24 30.57 44.94
N ILE A 5 -1.46 31.17 43.76
CA ILE A 5 -2.27 30.56 42.69
C ILE A 5 -1.36 29.53 42.02
N ILE A 6 -1.63 28.23 42.25
CA ILE A 6 -1.02 27.14 41.52
C ILE A 6 -1.79 27.02 40.22
N ILE A 7 -1.23 27.53 39.11
CA ILE A 7 -1.71 27.27 37.77
C ILE A 7 -1.24 25.85 37.38
N ALA A 8 -2.13 24.89 37.55
CA ALA A 8 -1.91 23.56 37.01
C ALA A 8 -1.98 23.64 35.46
N PHE A 9 -0.82 23.63 34.82
CA PHE A 9 -0.73 23.35 33.39
C PHE A 9 -1.16 21.91 33.19
N LEU A 10 -2.42 21.71 32.78
CA LEU A 10 -2.85 20.46 32.13
C LEU A 10 -2.10 20.38 30.82
N LEU A 11 -0.97 19.69 30.81
CA LEU A 11 -0.35 19.18 29.59
C LEU A 11 -1.33 18.15 29.03
N THR A 12 -2.23 18.58 28.14
CA THR A 12 -2.92 17.66 27.26
C THR A 12 -1.83 16.98 26.45
N GLN A 13 -1.53 15.73 26.77
CA GLN A 13 -0.73 14.88 25.88
C GLN A 13 -1.50 14.83 24.56
N VAL A 14 -0.99 15.52 23.56
CA VAL A 14 -1.46 15.34 22.18
C VAL A 14 -1.17 13.89 21.85
N ALA A 15 -2.21 13.10 21.67
CA ALA A 15 -2.07 11.69 21.32
C ALA A 15 -1.30 11.61 20.00
N SER A 16 -0.18 10.90 20.03
CA SER A 16 0.57 10.60 18.81
C SER A 16 -0.15 9.49 18.08
N LEU A 17 -0.57 9.75 16.84
CA LEU A 17 -1.14 8.75 15.96
C LEU A 17 -0.02 7.99 15.23
N ASN A 18 -0.22 6.69 15.02
CA ASN A 18 0.70 5.85 14.27
C ASN A 18 0.06 5.41 12.97
N GLN A 19 0.68 5.77 11.86
CA GLN A 19 0.28 5.34 10.53
C GLN A 19 1.17 4.19 10.07
N LEU A 20 0.55 3.15 9.48
CA LEU A 20 1.23 2.12 8.69
C LEU A 20 0.83 2.29 7.22
N SER A 21 1.80 2.62 6.39
CA SER A 21 1.61 2.89 4.97
C SER A 21 2.30 1.84 4.12
N PHE A 22 1.58 1.35 3.10
CA PHE A 22 2.08 0.39 2.13
C PHE A 22 2.08 1.00 0.74
N SER A 23 3.16 0.79 -0.01
CA SER A 23 3.28 1.29 -1.38
C SER A 23 2.67 0.33 -2.41
N GLY A 24 2.69 0.71 -3.68
CA GLY A 24 2.40 -0.20 -4.77
C GLY A 24 3.61 -1.07 -5.15
N GLY A 25 3.35 -2.21 -5.78
CA GLY A 25 4.42 -3.11 -6.21
C GLY A 25 3.96 -4.41 -6.86
N GLY A 26 2.69 -4.55 -7.20
CA GLY A 26 2.14 -5.78 -7.77
C GLY A 26 2.36 -6.98 -6.85
N SER A 27 2.97 -8.08 -7.34
CA SER A 27 3.26 -9.26 -6.53
C SER A 27 4.23 -8.99 -5.37
N PHE A 28 5.00 -7.89 -5.44
CA PHE A 28 5.90 -7.49 -4.34
C PHE A 28 5.17 -6.95 -3.12
N GLY A 29 3.84 -6.81 -3.15
CA GLY A 29 3.04 -6.67 -1.94
C GLY A 29 3.28 -7.80 -0.93
N ALA A 30 3.69 -8.98 -1.40
CA ALA A 30 4.14 -10.08 -0.53
C ALA A 30 5.43 -9.74 0.23
N VAL A 31 6.37 -9.02 -0.40
CA VAL A 31 7.58 -8.51 0.27
C VAL A 31 7.21 -7.57 1.41
N GLU A 32 6.23 -6.68 1.17
CA GLU A 32 5.74 -5.75 2.18
C GLU A 32 5.14 -6.48 3.40
N ILE A 33 4.41 -7.58 3.19
CA ILE A 33 3.92 -8.42 4.29
C ILE A 33 5.07 -9.05 5.07
N GLY A 34 6.13 -9.50 4.40
CA GLY A 34 7.34 -9.99 5.06
C GLY A 34 8.03 -8.91 5.91
N ILE A 35 8.13 -7.70 5.39
CA ILE A 35 8.64 -6.54 6.14
C ILE A 35 7.73 -6.20 7.32
N ALA A 36 6.41 -6.18 7.13
CA ALA A 36 5.44 -5.93 8.20
C ALA A 36 5.56 -6.97 9.33
N LYS A 37 5.78 -8.24 8.98
CA LYS A 37 6.08 -9.31 9.95
C LYS A 37 7.33 -9.01 10.77
N TYR A 38 8.43 -8.63 10.10
CA TYR A 38 9.66 -8.23 10.78
C TYR A 38 9.41 -7.08 11.77
N ILE A 39 8.66 -6.04 11.37
CA ILE A 39 8.33 -4.90 12.23
C ILE A 39 7.50 -5.33 13.42
N ALA A 40 6.44 -6.13 13.20
CA ALA A 40 5.55 -6.58 14.26
C ALA A 40 6.26 -7.44 15.31
N GLU A 41 7.26 -8.21 14.92
CA GLU A 41 8.10 -8.97 15.86
C GLU A 41 9.06 -8.07 16.65
N LYS A 42 9.55 -6.98 16.06
CA LYS A 42 10.45 -6.03 16.73
C LYS A 42 9.72 -5.03 17.63
N GLU A 43 8.50 -4.68 17.27
CA GLU A 43 7.66 -3.70 17.96
C GLU A 43 6.29 -4.32 18.33
N PRO A 44 6.25 -5.42 19.13
CA PRO A 44 5.04 -6.22 19.32
C PRO A 44 3.89 -5.50 20.04
N THR A 45 4.18 -4.40 20.72
CA THR A 45 3.18 -3.58 21.42
C THR A 45 2.72 -2.36 20.63
N LYS A 46 3.30 -2.13 19.45
CA LYS A 46 2.94 -0.98 18.62
C LYS A 46 1.55 -1.16 18.01
N ILE A 47 0.72 -0.16 18.25
CA ILE A 47 -0.63 -0.08 17.68
C ILE A 47 -0.60 0.96 16.58
N TYR A 48 -1.25 0.66 15.48
CA TYR A 48 -1.45 1.57 14.38
C TYR A 48 -2.92 2.02 14.33
N ASP A 49 -3.11 3.32 14.23
CA ASP A 49 -4.42 3.98 14.24
C ASP A 49 -4.97 4.18 12.82
N LEU A 50 -4.06 4.20 11.85
CA LEU A 50 -4.36 4.45 10.45
C LEU A 50 -3.53 3.52 9.55
N TYR A 51 -4.20 2.85 8.62
CA TYR A 51 -3.55 2.19 7.50
C TYR A 51 -3.77 2.98 6.22
N THR A 52 -2.75 3.02 5.35
CA THR A 52 -2.88 3.64 4.03
C THR A 52 -2.22 2.76 2.98
N GLY A 53 -2.71 2.83 1.75
CA GLY A 53 -2.13 2.00 0.70
C GLY A 53 -2.49 2.42 -0.72
N ILE A 54 -1.58 2.06 -1.62
CA ILE A 54 -1.68 2.23 -3.07
C ILE A 54 -1.47 0.87 -3.74
N SER A 55 -2.25 0.51 -4.76
CA SER A 55 -2.06 -0.69 -5.56
C SER A 55 -2.01 -1.97 -4.69
N ALA A 56 -0.93 -2.74 -4.74
CA ALA A 56 -0.73 -3.89 -3.85
C ALA A 56 -0.79 -3.50 -2.37
N GLY A 57 -0.28 -2.33 -2.00
CA GLY A 57 -0.39 -1.79 -0.65
C GLY A 57 -1.82 -1.46 -0.24
N ALA A 58 -2.70 -1.10 -1.19
CA ALA A 58 -4.13 -0.97 -0.93
C ALA A 58 -4.76 -2.31 -0.53
N LEU A 59 -4.36 -3.41 -1.18
CA LEU A 59 -4.79 -4.77 -0.81
C LEU A 59 -4.27 -5.12 0.60
N ASN A 60 -2.98 -4.87 0.87
CA ASN A 60 -2.38 -5.13 2.18
C ASN A 60 -3.09 -4.36 3.28
N SER A 61 -3.20 -3.03 3.17
CA SER A 61 -3.87 -2.19 4.17
C SER A 61 -5.34 -2.54 4.32
N GLY A 62 -6.05 -2.78 3.21
CA GLY A 62 -7.46 -3.18 3.23
C GLY A 62 -7.69 -4.48 3.98
N PHE A 63 -6.88 -5.53 3.73
CA PHE A 63 -7.03 -6.82 4.42
C PHE A 63 -6.55 -6.77 5.87
N LEU A 64 -5.45 -6.09 6.17
CA LEU A 64 -4.96 -5.96 7.54
C LEU A 64 -5.93 -5.18 8.43
N SER A 65 -6.73 -4.27 7.88
CA SER A 65 -7.69 -3.43 8.62
C SER A 65 -8.78 -4.21 9.33
N TYR A 66 -9.06 -5.45 8.93
CA TYR A 66 -10.03 -6.32 9.60
C TYR A 66 -9.54 -6.89 10.93
N TYR A 67 -8.26 -6.72 11.24
CA TYR A 67 -7.63 -7.31 12.43
C TYR A 67 -7.10 -6.22 13.35
N LYS A 68 -7.55 -6.23 14.61
CA LYS A 68 -7.02 -5.31 15.63
C LYS A 68 -5.56 -5.64 15.99
N ASP A 69 -5.21 -6.91 15.98
CA ASP A 69 -3.85 -7.40 16.18
C ASP A 69 -3.16 -7.58 14.83
N LEU A 70 -2.12 -6.80 14.60
CA LEU A 70 -1.36 -6.80 13.35
C LEU A 70 -0.78 -8.19 13.03
N ASN A 71 -0.28 -8.92 14.04
CA ASN A 71 0.26 -10.27 13.82
C ASN A 71 -0.79 -11.25 13.29
N THR A 72 -2.03 -11.12 13.76
CA THR A 72 -3.15 -11.94 13.24
C THR A 72 -3.46 -11.60 11.79
N GLY A 73 -3.49 -10.30 11.45
CA GLY A 73 -3.65 -9.84 10.06
C GLY A 73 -2.52 -10.32 9.14
N ILE A 74 -1.28 -10.26 9.62
CA ILE A 74 -0.11 -10.73 8.87
C ILE A 74 -0.22 -12.23 8.58
N ARG A 75 -0.58 -13.08 9.56
CA ARG A 75 -0.79 -14.52 9.32
C ARG A 75 -1.85 -14.80 8.26
N PHE A 76 -2.92 -14.02 8.25
CA PHE A 76 -3.92 -14.08 7.18
C PHE A 76 -3.33 -13.71 5.82
N ALA A 77 -2.58 -12.60 5.73
CA ALA A 77 -1.96 -12.15 4.50
C ALA A 77 -0.88 -13.12 4.00
N GLU A 78 -0.07 -13.73 4.88
CA GLU A 78 0.89 -14.79 4.52
C GLU A 78 0.20 -15.97 3.83
N LYS A 79 -0.93 -16.43 4.40
CA LYS A 79 -1.72 -17.49 3.78
C LYS A 79 -2.27 -17.06 2.42
N LEU A 80 -2.81 -15.85 2.33
CA LEU A 80 -3.38 -15.32 1.10
C LEU A 80 -2.33 -15.27 -0.02
N TYR A 81 -1.17 -14.69 0.23
CA TYR A 81 -0.08 -14.63 -0.77
C TYR A 81 0.50 -16.01 -1.09
N GLY A 82 0.58 -16.92 -0.10
CA GLY A 82 1.03 -18.30 -0.32
C GLY A 82 0.10 -19.09 -1.26
N ASP A 83 -1.20 -18.81 -1.18
CA ASP A 83 -2.22 -19.45 -2.02
C ASP A 83 -2.44 -18.71 -3.36
N MET A 84 -1.99 -17.45 -3.49
CA MET A 84 -2.19 -16.62 -4.69
C MET A 84 -1.46 -17.21 -5.90
N ARG A 85 -2.11 -17.14 -7.07
CA ARG A 85 -1.54 -17.56 -8.36
C ARG A 85 -1.94 -16.57 -9.45
N ASN A 86 -1.13 -16.46 -10.50
CA ASN A 86 -1.39 -15.58 -11.65
C ASN A 86 -2.83 -15.67 -12.16
N ARG A 87 -3.38 -16.90 -12.31
CA ARG A 87 -4.76 -17.15 -12.76
C ARG A 87 -5.85 -16.60 -11.84
N MET A 88 -5.52 -16.27 -10.60
CA MET A 88 -6.43 -15.65 -9.61
C MET A 88 -6.43 -14.13 -9.71
N VAL A 89 -5.46 -13.55 -10.41
CA VAL A 89 -5.28 -12.12 -10.57
C VAL A 89 -5.69 -11.65 -11.95
N PHE A 90 -5.23 -12.32 -13.01
CA PHE A 90 -5.51 -11.90 -14.38
C PHE A 90 -5.63 -13.06 -15.35
N GLU A 91 -6.21 -12.76 -16.50
CA GLU A 91 -6.23 -13.60 -17.70
C GLU A 91 -5.87 -12.76 -18.93
N LEU A 92 -5.34 -13.40 -19.97
CA LEU A 92 -5.03 -12.74 -21.23
C LEU A 92 -6.31 -12.34 -21.96
N LEU A 93 -6.35 -11.11 -22.48
CA LEU A 93 -7.41 -10.66 -23.39
C LEU A 93 -6.95 -10.76 -24.84
N PRO A 94 -7.89 -11.00 -25.79
CA PRO A 94 -7.65 -10.72 -27.19
C PRO A 94 -7.28 -9.24 -27.37
N THR A 95 -6.38 -8.93 -28.30
CA THR A 95 -5.68 -7.65 -28.51
C THR A 95 -6.55 -6.43 -28.91
N THR A 96 -7.86 -6.46 -28.70
CA THR A 96 -8.80 -5.39 -29.14
C THR A 96 -9.35 -4.52 -28.00
N GLY A 97 -8.86 -4.68 -26.78
CA GLY A 97 -9.35 -3.98 -25.60
C GLY A 97 -8.49 -2.78 -25.17
N VAL A 98 -8.93 -2.10 -24.14
CA VAL A 98 -8.22 -0.96 -23.50
C VAL A 98 -7.06 -1.41 -22.61
N SER A 99 -6.85 -2.72 -22.45
CA SER A 99 -5.78 -3.32 -21.64
C SER A 99 -5.35 -4.67 -22.23
N VAL A 100 -4.12 -5.10 -21.89
CA VAL A 100 -3.60 -6.41 -22.34
C VAL A 100 -4.05 -7.58 -21.48
N LEU A 101 -4.48 -7.31 -20.24
CA LEU A 101 -4.95 -8.32 -19.30
C LEU A 101 -6.34 -7.94 -18.77
N ASN A 102 -7.11 -8.96 -18.37
CA ASN A 102 -8.41 -8.81 -17.71
C ASN A 102 -8.28 -9.13 -16.21
N THR A 103 -8.88 -8.31 -15.35
CA THR A 103 -8.88 -8.47 -13.89
C THR A 103 -10.17 -9.07 -13.33
N THR A 104 -10.99 -9.70 -14.17
CA THR A 104 -12.16 -10.47 -13.69
C THR A 104 -11.76 -11.55 -12.67
N PRO A 105 -10.64 -12.29 -12.85
CA PRO A 105 -10.17 -13.22 -11.82
C PRO A 105 -9.89 -12.52 -10.49
N LEU A 106 -9.18 -11.38 -10.50
CA LEU A 106 -8.91 -10.60 -9.28
C LEU A 106 -10.20 -10.14 -8.61
N LYS A 107 -11.16 -9.62 -9.38
CA LYS A 107 -12.48 -9.23 -8.85
C LYS A 107 -13.17 -10.38 -8.12
N LYS A 108 -13.17 -11.57 -8.68
CA LYS A 108 -13.75 -12.79 -8.06
C LYS A 108 -13.00 -13.16 -6.80
N THR A 109 -11.67 -13.15 -6.84
CA THR A 109 -10.81 -13.45 -5.69
C THR A 109 -11.05 -12.47 -4.54
N LEU A 110 -11.04 -11.16 -4.81
CA LEU A 110 -11.30 -10.12 -3.80
C LEU A 110 -12.71 -10.23 -3.22
N SER A 111 -13.73 -10.48 -4.08
CA SER A 111 -15.11 -10.66 -3.61
C SER A 111 -15.23 -11.88 -2.70
N ALA A 112 -14.60 -13.01 -3.05
CA ALA A 112 -14.61 -14.20 -2.21
C ALA A 112 -13.97 -13.93 -0.84
N ILE A 113 -12.81 -13.26 -0.83
CA ILE A 113 -12.09 -12.93 0.40
C ILE A 113 -12.92 -12.00 1.28
N ILE A 114 -13.35 -10.84 0.76
CA ILE A 114 -14.07 -9.83 1.53
C ILE A 114 -15.39 -10.38 2.10
N ASN A 115 -16.10 -11.22 1.34
CA ASN A 115 -17.34 -11.84 1.80
C ASN A 115 -17.14 -12.91 2.90
N THR A 116 -15.92 -13.39 3.10
CA THR A 116 -15.58 -14.34 4.18
C THR A 116 -14.95 -13.66 5.40
N MET A 117 -14.69 -12.36 5.34
CA MET A 117 -14.16 -11.64 6.49
C MET A 117 -15.16 -11.65 7.65
N PRO A 118 -14.70 -11.93 8.87
CA PRO A 118 -15.61 -12.18 10.00
C PRO A 118 -16.30 -10.93 10.54
N ASN A 119 -15.77 -9.75 10.26
CA ASN A 119 -16.23 -8.47 10.81
C ASN A 119 -16.05 -7.35 9.77
N GLU A 120 -16.54 -6.14 10.12
CA GLU A 120 -16.15 -4.93 9.41
C GLU A 120 -14.71 -4.53 9.76
N PRO A 121 -14.02 -3.75 8.88
CA PRO A 121 -12.69 -3.24 9.16
C PRO A 121 -12.66 -2.43 10.47
N VAL A 122 -11.72 -2.73 11.36
CA VAL A 122 -11.61 -2.14 12.71
C VAL A 122 -10.53 -1.06 12.82
N VAL A 123 -9.62 -0.99 11.84
CA VAL A 123 -8.61 0.07 11.76
C VAL A 123 -9.00 0.99 10.61
N LYS A 124 -9.00 2.32 10.85
CA LYS A 124 -9.24 3.31 9.78
C LYS A 124 -8.27 3.09 8.64
N THR A 125 -8.77 3.02 7.42
CA THR A 125 -7.94 2.69 6.26
C THR A 125 -8.28 3.59 5.09
N LEU A 126 -7.24 4.20 4.50
CA LEU A 126 -7.35 5.07 3.34
C LEU A 126 -6.68 4.42 2.13
N ILE A 127 -7.35 4.48 1.01
CA ILE A 127 -6.90 3.91 -0.26
C ILE A 127 -6.92 4.99 -1.33
N GLY A 128 -5.80 5.13 -2.04
CA GLY A 128 -5.65 6.08 -3.14
C GLY A 128 -5.82 5.42 -4.50
N ALA A 129 -6.49 6.11 -5.42
CA ALA A 129 -6.62 5.73 -6.82
C ALA A 129 -6.56 6.96 -7.72
N THR A 130 -5.98 6.82 -8.91
CA THR A 130 -5.86 7.93 -9.87
C THR A 130 -7.17 8.13 -10.63
N ASN A 131 -7.79 9.28 -10.48
CA ASN A 131 -8.99 9.67 -11.19
C ASN A 131 -8.63 10.10 -12.62
N LEU A 132 -9.07 9.33 -13.62
CA LEU A 132 -8.75 9.59 -15.03
C LEU A 132 -9.51 10.79 -15.63
N TYR A 133 -10.52 11.34 -14.94
CA TYR A 133 -11.23 12.53 -15.41
C TYR A 133 -10.63 13.81 -14.88
N SER A 134 -10.22 13.84 -13.60
CA SER A 134 -9.63 15.03 -12.98
C SER A 134 -8.11 15.08 -13.07
N GLY A 135 -7.44 13.94 -13.26
CA GLY A 135 -5.99 13.82 -13.17
C GLY A 135 -5.45 13.89 -11.73
N ASN A 136 -6.30 13.75 -10.71
CA ASN A 136 -5.90 13.79 -9.31
C ASN A 136 -5.81 12.39 -8.70
N LEU A 137 -5.05 12.27 -7.60
CA LEU A 137 -5.13 11.12 -6.70
C LEU A 137 -6.32 11.34 -5.76
N ASP A 138 -7.39 10.57 -5.96
CA ASP A 138 -8.51 10.57 -5.03
C ASP A 138 -8.24 9.57 -3.91
N VAL A 139 -8.58 9.95 -2.67
CA VAL A 139 -8.38 9.14 -1.47
C VAL A 139 -9.73 8.81 -0.86
N TYR A 140 -9.96 7.53 -0.60
CA TYR A 140 -11.22 7.01 -0.07
C TYR A 140 -11.01 6.26 1.23
N THR A 141 -11.94 6.43 2.17
CA THR A 141 -12.01 5.62 3.38
C THR A 141 -12.57 4.24 3.04
N PHE A 142 -11.77 3.20 3.25
CA PHE A 142 -12.14 1.82 2.94
C PHE A 142 -13.28 1.32 3.84
N ASN A 143 -13.27 1.71 5.12
CA ASN A 143 -14.21 1.28 6.15
C ASN A 143 -15.67 1.67 5.82
N ASP A 144 -15.89 2.83 5.20
CA ASP A 144 -17.22 3.39 4.96
C ASP A 144 -17.96 2.74 3.78
N ASN A 145 -17.34 1.77 3.13
CA ASN A 145 -17.83 1.12 1.93
C ASN A 145 -18.49 -0.24 2.23
N ASN A 146 -19.55 -0.57 1.51
CA ASN A 146 -20.06 -1.94 1.48
C ASN A 146 -19.08 -2.87 0.73
N ASN A 147 -19.27 -4.19 0.87
CA ASN A 147 -18.33 -5.18 0.30
C ASN A 147 -18.11 -5.03 -1.22
N THR A 148 -19.13 -4.70 -1.98
CA THR A 148 -19.00 -4.46 -3.43
C THR A 148 -18.11 -3.26 -3.71
N ASN A 149 -18.32 -2.15 -3.01
CA ASN A 149 -17.54 -0.93 -3.16
C ASN A 149 -16.11 -1.10 -2.65
N LYS A 150 -15.90 -1.87 -1.56
CA LYS A 150 -14.55 -2.25 -1.09
C LYS A 150 -13.77 -2.96 -2.19
N VAL A 151 -14.39 -3.94 -2.87
CA VAL A 151 -13.78 -4.64 -4.02
C VAL A 151 -13.47 -3.68 -5.16
N LEU A 152 -14.41 -2.81 -5.53
CA LEU A 152 -14.20 -1.85 -6.62
C LEU A 152 -13.09 -0.85 -6.29
N LEU A 153 -12.99 -0.39 -5.05
CA LEU A 153 -11.95 0.52 -4.60
C LEU A 153 -10.56 -0.12 -4.66
N LEU A 154 -10.44 -1.38 -4.20
CA LEU A 154 -9.17 -2.13 -4.30
C LEU A 154 -8.76 -2.35 -5.77
N LEU A 155 -9.71 -2.70 -6.63
CA LEU A 155 -9.46 -2.83 -8.06
C LEU A 155 -9.07 -1.50 -8.71
N SER A 156 -9.72 -0.39 -8.32
CA SER A 156 -9.40 0.96 -8.82
C SER A 156 -7.96 1.34 -8.51
N SER A 157 -7.55 1.09 -7.24
CA SER A 157 -6.18 1.36 -6.78
C SER A 157 -5.13 0.49 -7.48
N SER A 158 -5.52 -0.65 -8.05
CA SER A 158 -4.61 -1.65 -8.65
C SER A 158 -4.74 -1.73 -10.18
N ALA A 159 -5.45 -0.81 -10.83
CA ALA A 159 -5.72 -0.82 -12.26
C ALA A 159 -4.57 -0.19 -13.06
N ILE A 160 -3.45 -0.89 -13.22
CA ILE A 160 -2.24 -0.40 -13.93
C ILE A 160 -2.59 -0.03 -15.37
N PRO A 161 -2.38 1.24 -15.80
CA PRO A 161 -2.75 1.71 -17.14
C PRO A 161 -2.17 0.85 -18.27
N GLY A 162 -3.02 0.46 -19.21
CA GLY A 162 -2.64 -0.38 -20.34
C GLY A 162 -2.43 -1.86 -20.00
N ILE A 163 -2.07 -2.20 -18.78
CA ILE A 163 -1.95 -3.59 -18.30
C ILE A 163 -3.32 -4.10 -17.88
N PHE A 164 -4.01 -3.38 -16.99
CA PHE A 164 -5.33 -3.71 -16.47
C PHE A 164 -6.37 -2.69 -16.92
N PRO A 165 -7.64 -3.10 -17.08
CA PRO A 165 -8.69 -2.18 -17.47
C PRO A 165 -8.96 -1.16 -16.36
N PRO A 166 -9.29 0.11 -16.72
CA PRO A 166 -9.72 1.09 -15.73
C PRO A 166 -11.03 0.67 -15.08
N ILE A 167 -11.23 1.08 -13.85
CA ILE A 167 -12.37 0.68 -13.02
C ILE A 167 -13.34 1.85 -12.85
N ALA A 168 -14.61 1.60 -13.18
CA ALA A 168 -15.68 2.54 -12.85
C ALA A 168 -16.05 2.43 -11.37
N TYR A 169 -15.90 3.53 -10.63
CA TYR A 169 -16.22 3.62 -9.23
C TYR A 169 -16.74 5.02 -8.91
N ASN A 170 -17.82 5.11 -8.14
CA ASN A 170 -18.40 6.37 -7.67
C ASN A 170 -18.62 7.45 -8.77
N GLY A 171 -19.00 7.03 -9.98
CA GLY A 171 -19.27 7.93 -11.12
C GLY A 171 -18.05 8.37 -11.93
N TYR A 172 -16.86 7.92 -11.59
CA TYR A 172 -15.60 8.23 -12.27
C TYR A 172 -14.91 6.97 -12.79
N LEU A 173 -13.89 7.15 -13.63
CA LEU A 173 -12.97 6.09 -14.05
C LEU A 173 -11.64 6.22 -13.34
N TYR A 174 -11.14 5.11 -12.81
CA TYR A 174 -9.91 5.07 -12.04
C TYR A 174 -8.86 4.16 -12.67
N ALA A 175 -7.63 4.57 -12.51
CA ALA A 175 -6.42 3.78 -12.72
C ALA A 175 -5.65 3.62 -11.42
N ASP A 176 -4.59 2.81 -11.45
CA ASP A 176 -3.70 2.57 -10.33
C ASP A 176 -3.21 3.88 -9.70
N GLY A 177 -3.27 3.96 -8.38
CA GLY A 177 -2.79 5.14 -7.66
C GLY A 177 -1.31 5.43 -7.91
N GLY A 178 -0.49 4.39 -8.14
CA GLY A 178 0.91 4.49 -8.50
C GLY A 178 1.19 5.20 -9.84
N THR A 179 0.16 5.54 -10.61
CA THR A 179 0.28 6.42 -11.78
C THR A 179 0.66 7.84 -11.39
N LEU A 180 0.22 8.32 -10.22
CA LEU A 180 0.50 9.66 -9.71
C LEU A 180 1.39 9.66 -8.47
N SER A 181 1.15 8.72 -7.56
CA SER A 181 1.94 8.57 -6.34
C SER A 181 1.93 7.12 -5.89
N ASN A 182 3.10 6.56 -5.64
CA ASN A 182 3.20 5.21 -5.08
C ASN A 182 3.12 5.18 -3.55
N GLU A 183 2.93 6.34 -2.94
CA GLU A 183 2.87 6.55 -1.50
C GLU A 183 1.59 7.30 -1.12
N LEU A 184 1.00 6.91 -0.01
CA LEU A 184 -0.14 7.60 0.58
C LEU A 184 0.19 7.92 2.04
N LEU A 185 0.89 9.04 2.23
CA LEU A 185 1.25 9.55 3.54
C LEU A 185 0.24 10.66 3.89
N GLN A 186 -0.68 10.35 4.80
CA GLN A 186 -1.69 11.31 5.24
C GLN A 186 -1.23 12.02 6.49
N VAL A 187 -1.38 13.33 6.50
CA VAL A 187 -1.17 14.18 7.67
C VAL A 187 -2.54 14.61 8.18
N GLU A 188 -2.97 14.10 9.32
CA GLU A 188 -4.21 14.56 9.96
C GLU A 188 -3.92 15.86 10.74
N HIS A 189 -4.81 16.85 10.59
CA HIS A 189 -4.70 18.11 11.32
C HIS A 189 -4.87 17.89 12.83
N GLY A 190 -3.89 18.30 13.62
CA GLY A 190 -4.02 18.45 15.08
C GLY A 190 -3.28 17.45 15.95
N GLY A 191 -2.45 16.55 15.43
CA GLY A 191 -1.66 15.60 16.23
C GLY A 191 -0.29 15.31 15.65
N TYR A 192 0.62 14.77 16.47
CA TYR A 192 1.87 14.21 15.96
C TYR A 192 1.58 12.88 15.26
N LEU A 193 1.99 12.76 14.02
CA LEU A 193 1.85 11.55 13.23
C LEU A 193 3.21 10.87 13.06
N ASN A 194 3.34 9.66 13.60
CA ASN A 194 4.49 8.80 13.32
C ASN A 194 4.13 7.86 12.18
N ILE A 195 4.94 7.84 11.13
CA ILE A 195 4.68 7.04 9.95
C ILE A 195 5.66 5.87 9.89
N THR A 196 5.13 4.67 9.80
CA THR A 196 5.86 3.49 9.36
C THR A 196 5.50 3.25 7.92
N TYR A 197 6.42 3.54 7.01
CA TYR A 197 6.23 3.38 5.57
C TYR A 197 6.95 2.14 5.08
N ILE A 198 6.22 1.26 4.44
CA ILE A 198 6.72 0.02 3.84
C ILE A 198 6.68 0.14 2.33
N THR A 199 7.79 -0.12 1.68
CA THR A 199 7.89 -0.25 0.23
C THR A 199 8.68 -1.53 -0.10
N PRO A 200 8.37 -2.25 -1.19
CA PRO A 200 9.08 -3.49 -1.49
C PRO A 200 10.57 -3.26 -1.73
N TYR A 201 10.95 -2.12 -2.30
CA TYR A 201 12.36 -1.75 -2.49
C TYR A 201 12.51 -0.23 -2.55
N GLU A 202 13.74 0.25 -2.36
CA GLU A 202 14.09 1.67 -2.48
C GLU A 202 14.66 1.97 -3.87
N GLY A 203 14.20 3.07 -4.47
CA GLY A 203 14.64 3.52 -5.80
C GLY A 203 14.08 2.65 -6.93
N THR A 204 14.81 2.59 -8.03
CA THR A 204 14.40 1.84 -9.21
C THR A 204 15.05 0.45 -9.20
N LYS A 205 14.25 -0.60 -9.33
CA LYS A 205 14.78 -1.96 -9.53
C LYS A 205 15.46 -2.05 -10.88
N TYR A 206 16.75 -2.41 -10.88
CA TYR A 206 17.45 -2.72 -12.12
C TYR A 206 16.95 -4.07 -12.66
N ASP A 207 16.43 -4.05 -13.88
CA ASP A 207 15.97 -5.23 -14.57
C ASP A 207 16.42 -5.17 -16.03
N ASN A 208 17.31 -6.09 -16.41
CA ASN A 208 17.87 -6.22 -17.74
C ASN A 208 17.18 -7.32 -18.58
N SER A 209 16.03 -7.84 -18.11
CA SER A 209 15.27 -8.82 -18.88
C SER A 209 14.86 -8.23 -20.23
N PRO A 210 14.93 -9.00 -21.31
CA PRO A 210 14.51 -8.52 -22.64
C PRO A 210 13.05 -8.07 -22.64
N ILE A 211 12.79 -6.94 -23.30
CA ILE A 211 11.43 -6.50 -23.61
C ILE A 211 11.04 -7.14 -24.92
N THR A 212 10.16 -8.13 -24.88
CA THR A 212 9.76 -8.94 -26.05
C THR A 212 8.31 -8.75 -26.47
N SER A 213 7.52 -8.07 -25.63
CA SER A 213 6.09 -7.83 -25.87
C SER A 213 5.65 -6.44 -25.44
N LEU A 214 4.50 -5.97 -25.93
CA LEU A 214 3.86 -4.76 -25.46
C LEU A 214 3.61 -4.83 -23.93
N LYS A 215 3.22 -5.99 -23.44
CA LYS A 215 3.03 -6.21 -21.99
C LYS A 215 4.32 -5.95 -21.22
N ASP A 216 5.46 -6.48 -21.66
CA ASP A 216 6.74 -6.27 -20.97
C ASP A 216 7.14 -4.79 -20.97
N MET A 217 6.91 -4.10 -22.10
CA MET A 217 7.18 -2.67 -22.22
C MET A 217 6.32 -1.85 -21.26
N LEU A 218 5.02 -2.13 -21.18
CA LEU A 218 4.10 -1.44 -20.26
C LEU A 218 4.46 -1.68 -18.79
N ILE A 219 4.75 -2.93 -18.42
CA ILE A 219 5.17 -3.27 -17.06
C ILE A 219 6.45 -2.52 -16.70
N ARG A 220 7.48 -2.58 -17.55
CA ARG A 220 8.75 -1.91 -17.32
C ARG A 220 8.57 -0.39 -17.21
N THR A 221 7.76 0.21 -18.07
CA THR A 221 7.47 1.64 -18.02
C THR A 221 6.79 2.00 -16.70
N PHE A 222 5.79 1.23 -16.27
CA PHE A 222 5.11 1.47 -15.01
C PHE A 222 6.06 1.31 -13.81
N GLU A 223 6.89 0.28 -13.77
CA GLU A 223 7.90 0.08 -12.70
C GLU A 223 8.90 1.23 -12.62
N VAL A 224 9.36 1.76 -13.75
CA VAL A 224 10.29 2.91 -13.79
C VAL A 224 9.59 4.17 -13.28
N VAL A 225 8.38 4.45 -13.77
CA VAL A 225 7.62 5.64 -13.36
C VAL A 225 7.25 5.57 -11.88
N SER A 226 6.69 4.47 -11.42
CA SER A 226 6.33 4.28 -10.00
C SER A 226 7.55 4.33 -9.09
N GLY A 227 8.66 3.73 -9.51
CA GLY A 227 9.92 3.77 -8.75
C GLY A 227 10.52 5.17 -8.61
N SER A 228 10.32 6.04 -9.61
CA SER A 228 10.80 7.43 -9.54
C SER A 228 10.02 8.28 -8.52
N PHE A 229 8.78 7.90 -8.19
CA PHE A 229 7.96 8.55 -7.16
C PHE A 229 8.21 8.01 -5.74
N ASN A 230 9.00 6.94 -5.57
CA ASN A 230 9.28 6.32 -4.26
C ASN A 230 10.28 7.12 -3.39
N ASN A 231 10.40 8.43 -3.60
CA ASN A 231 11.22 9.28 -2.75
C ASN A 231 10.34 10.26 -1.97
N PRO A 232 9.91 9.91 -0.73
CA PRO A 232 9.03 10.75 0.09
C PRO A 232 9.59 12.14 0.36
N LEU A 233 10.91 12.31 0.27
CA LEU A 233 11.57 13.59 0.53
C LEU A 233 11.35 14.66 -0.55
N THR A 234 10.93 14.29 -1.76
CA THR A 234 10.68 15.27 -2.83
C THR A 234 9.34 15.99 -2.68
N THR A 235 8.36 15.36 -2.04
CA THR A 235 7.03 15.93 -1.81
C THR A 235 6.87 16.59 -0.45
N MET A 236 7.69 16.23 0.54
CA MET A 236 7.57 16.71 1.93
C MET A 236 8.32 18.01 2.24
N ASN A 237 9.21 18.46 1.36
CA ASN A 237 9.99 19.69 1.60
C ASN A 237 9.18 21.01 1.56
N GLN A 238 7.85 20.96 1.34
CA GLN A 238 7.04 22.17 1.25
C GLN A 238 6.15 22.48 2.46
N ASP A 239 5.92 21.53 3.39
CA ASP A 239 4.99 21.75 4.51
C ASP A 239 5.55 21.36 5.88
N CYS A 240 6.56 22.10 6.35
CA CYS A 240 6.95 22.08 7.79
C CYS A 240 5.86 22.63 8.72
N LEU A 241 4.65 22.85 8.24
CA LEU A 241 3.53 23.38 9.03
C LEU A 241 2.68 22.30 9.72
N ASN A 242 2.91 21.02 9.42
CA ASN A 242 2.20 19.92 10.04
C ASN A 242 3.15 19.05 10.88
N PRO A 243 2.80 18.71 12.13
CA PRO A 243 3.68 17.97 13.01
C PRO A 243 3.74 16.50 12.62
N ILE A 244 4.52 16.19 11.59
CA ILE A 244 4.98 14.82 11.35
C ILE A 244 6.11 14.58 12.35
N GLY A 245 5.97 13.55 13.20
CA GLY A 245 6.97 13.19 14.18
C GLY A 245 8.18 12.55 13.53
N GLU A 246 8.04 11.30 13.13
CA GLU A 246 9.12 10.50 12.54
C GLU A 246 8.56 9.63 11.40
N ILE A 247 9.31 9.55 10.30
CA ILE A 247 9.03 8.59 9.23
C ILE A 247 10.09 7.49 9.27
N ASN A 248 9.63 6.28 9.53
CA ASN A 248 10.44 5.08 9.48
C ASN A 248 10.11 4.34 8.18
N LYS A 249 11.01 4.41 7.19
CA LYS A 249 10.90 3.70 5.93
C LYS A 249 11.54 2.33 6.03
N TYR A 250 10.77 1.30 5.66
CA TYR A 250 11.25 -0.07 5.60
C TYR A 250 11.19 -0.59 4.16
N PHE A 251 12.23 -1.28 3.72
CA PHE A 251 12.38 -1.77 2.35
C PHE A 251 13.36 -2.94 2.27
N VAL A 252 13.43 -3.56 1.10
CA VAL A 252 14.45 -4.53 0.73
C VAL A 252 15.34 -3.92 -0.35
N LYS A 253 16.64 -4.22 -0.36
CA LYS A 253 17.49 -3.76 -1.45
C LYS A 253 17.09 -4.45 -2.76
N PRO A 254 17.04 -3.69 -3.88
CA PRO A 254 16.55 -4.21 -5.17
C PRO A 254 17.25 -5.48 -5.66
N GLU A 255 18.53 -5.67 -5.32
CA GLU A 255 19.30 -6.86 -5.72
C GLU A 255 18.70 -8.18 -5.19
N TYR A 256 18.02 -8.17 -4.03
CA TYR A 256 17.37 -9.36 -3.47
C TYR A 256 16.09 -9.75 -4.21
N LEU A 257 15.58 -8.86 -5.06
CA LEU A 257 14.42 -9.10 -5.92
C LEU A 257 14.81 -9.39 -7.38
N SER A 258 16.10 -9.56 -7.64
CA SER A 258 16.61 -9.94 -8.96
C SER A 258 16.02 -11.29 -9.37
N GLY A 259 15.49 -11.38 -10.60
CA GLY A 259 14.84 -12.59 -11.11
C GLY A 259 13.34 -12.71 -10.78
N TYR A 260 12.79 -11.85 -9.92
CA TYR A 260 11.34 -11.79 -9.69
C TYR A 260 10.70 -10.66 -10.50
N SER A 261 9.49 -10.89 -10.98
CA SER A 261 8.68 -9.88 -11.67
C SER A 261 7.53 -9.43 -10.77
N SER A 262 7.25 -8.13 -10.75
CA SER A 262 6.09 -7.53 -10.07
C SER A 262 4.74 -8.07 -10.56
N MET A 263 4.73 -8.74 -11.71
CA MET A 263 3.53 -9.35 -12.30
C MET A 263 3.51 -10.87 -12.20
N ASN A 264 4.35 -11.48 -11.35
CA ASN A 264 4.32 -12.91 -11.10
C ASN A 264 3.89 -13.22 -9.65
N PHE A 265 2.64 -13.63 -9.51
CA PHE A 265 2.00 -13.90 -8.22
C PHE A 265 2.19 -15.36 -7.74
N ASP A 266 2.96 -16.17 -8.43
CA ASP A 266 3.17 -17.58 -8.06
C ASP A 266 4.25 -17.76 -6.97
N TYR A 267 4.99 -16.69 -6.62
CA TYR A 267 6.10 -16.70 -5.67
C TYR A 267 5.80 -16.00 -4.33
N GLY A 268 4.52 -15.93 -3.94
CA GLY A 268 4.12 -15.17 -2.75
C GLY A 268 4.87 -15.55 -1.47
N SER A 269 5.00 -16.85 -1.17
CA SER A 269 5.71 -17.32 0.04
C SER A 269 7.20 -16.96 0.02
N GLU A 270 7.87 -17.09 -1.12
CA GLU A 270 9.28 -16.75 -1.27
C GLU A 270 9.52 -15.24 -1.10
N LEU A 271 8.63 -14.42 -1.68
CA LEU A 271 8.70 -12.96 -1.58
C LEU A 271 8.45 -12.48 -0.14
N ILE A 272 7.57 -13.13 0.62
CA ILE A 272 7.39 -12.86 2.05
C ILE A 272 8.68 -13.15 2.82
N GLU A 273 9.31 -14.31 2.56
CA GLU A 273 10.57 -14.69 3.22
C GLU A 273 11.70 -13.69 2.92
N ILE A 274 11.80 -13.21 1.67
CA ILE A 274 12.74 -12.16 1.27
C ILE A 274 12.47 -10.88 2.05
N GLY A 275 11.22 -10.43 2.11
CA GLY A 275 10.83 -9.25 2.85
C GLY A 275 11.20 -9.32 4.33
N TYR A 276 10.89 -10.44 4.97
CA TYR A 276 11.21 -10.68 6.38
C TYR A 276 12.73 -10.70 6.65
N LYS A 277 13.46 -11.45 5.83
CA LYS A 277 14.91 -11.69 6.03
C LYS A 277 15.77 -10.47 5.74
N TYR A 278 15.41 -9.70 4.73
CA TYR A 278 16.24 -8.62 4.21
C TYR A 278 15.68 -7.22 4.45
N ALA A 279 14.69 -7.10 5.35
CA ALA A 279 14.15 -5.81 5.75
C ALA A 279 15.27 -4.87 6.22
N SER A 280 15.31 -3.69 5.64
CA SER A 280 16.22 -2.61 6.02
C SER A 280 15.41 -1.40 6.45
N LYS A 281 15.96 -0.59 7.36
CA LYS A 281 15.27 0.59 7.89
C LYS A 281 16.08 1.85 7.62
N ASN A 282 15.42 2.86 7.05
CA ASN A 282 15.88 4.24 7.04
C ASN A 282 14.90 5.09 7.85
N THR A 283 15.44 6.02 8.63
CA THR A 283 14.64 6.94 9.43
C THR A 283 14.85 8.35 8.91
N TYR A 284 13.75 9.04 8.62
CA TYR A 284 13.75 10.43 8.22
C TYR A 284 13.05 11.24 9.29
N LYS A 285 13.70 12.31 9.79
CA LYS A 285 13.03 13.33 10.58
C LYS A 285 12.60 14.42 9.63
N VAL A 286 11.31 14.66 9.56
CA VAL A 286 10.73 15.75 8.79
C VAL A 286 10.52 16.90 9.75
N CYS A 287 11.39 17.91 9.66
CA CYS A 287 11.44 19.07 10.55
C CYS A 287 11.71 18.68 12.01
#